data_e1d87d1c4705e961e4fdee4e8bdf13b6
#
_entry.id   e1d87d1c4705e961e4fdee4e8bdf13b6
#
_cell.length_a   1.000
_cell.length_b   1.000
_cell.length_c   1.000
_cell.angle_alpha   90.00
_cell.angle_beta   90.00
_cell.angle_gamma   90.00
#
_symmetry.space_group_name_H-M   'P 1'
#
loop_
_entity.id
_entity.type
_entity.pdbx_description
1 polymer ?
#
loop_
_entity_poly.entity_id
_entity_poly.type
_entity_poly.pdbx_seq_one_letter_code
_entity_poly.pdbx_strand_id
1 'polypeptide(L)'
;LVETILRSNLFFSARAYRRRIKGPVEFAVGLCRAFETTVPTVNLGHALAELGQDLYHPPTSKGWAGGVHWINRQAMAGRINLALALFHGETRLDVERTLAKYDDRRADPPADRLLDLLLQGDRPKTTSAIGESGAVAAALAIVSSPEYQMA
;
A
#
# COMPACT_ATOMS: atom_id res chain seq x y z
N LEU A 1 -12.06 -3.23 -28.29
CA LEU A 1 -10.90 -2.56 -27.69
C LEU A 1 -10.52 -3.17 -26.33
N VAL A 2 -11.43 -3.22 -25.33
CA VAL A 2 -11.14 -3.79 -23.99
C VAL A 2 -10.70 -5.26 -24.11
N GLU A 3 -11.44 -6.09 -24.83
CA GLU A 3 -11.08 -7.48 -25.05
C GLU A 3 -9.70 -7.64 -25.70
N THR A 4 -9.38 -6.81 -26.70
CA THR A 4 -8.09 -6.83 -27.38
C THR A 4 -6.95 -6.52 -26.41
N ILE A 5 -7.13 -5.54 -25.50
CA ILE A 5 -6.15 -5.19 -24.48
C ILE A 5 -5.97 -6.34 -23.49
N LEU A 6 -7.07 -6.87 -22.93
CA LEU A 6 -7.04 -7.92 -21.92
C LEU A 6 -6.50 -9.26 -22.44
N ARG A 7 -6.64 -9.53 -23.75
CA ARG A 7 -6.09 -10.73 -24.40
C ARG A 7 -4.67 -10.54 -24.93
N SER A 8 -4.11 -9.32 -24.84
CA SER A 8 -2.77 -9.06 -25.37
C SER A 8 -1.68 -9.65 -24.47
N ASN A 9 -0.64 -10.19 -25.08
CA ASN A 9 0.55 -10.64 -24.35
C ASN A 9 1.24 -9.49 -23.62
N LEU A 10 1.04 -8.25 -24.04
CA LEU A 10 1.57 -7.07 -23.38
C LEU A 10 0.92 -6.85 -22.00
N PHE A 11 -0.40 -7.06 -21.91
CA PHE A 11 -1.13 -6.89 -20.64
C PHE A 11 -0.61 -7.82 -19.53
N PHE A 12 -0.26 -9.05 -19.87
CA PHE A 12 0.28 -10.05 -18.94
C PHE A 12 1.83 -10.08 -18.90
N SER A 13 2.47 -9.12 -19.52
CA SER A 13 3.94 -9.08 -19.56
C SER A 13 4.53 -8.43 -18.31
N ALA A 14 5.80 -8.75 -18.02
CA ALA A 14 6.57 -8.07 -16.98
C ALA A 14 6.70 -6.54 -17.23
N ARG A 15 6.44 -6.09 -18.49
CA ARG A 15 6.39 -4.65 -18.81
C ARG A 15 5.16 -3.95 -18.28
N ALA A 16 4.03 -4.65 -18.12
CA ALA A 16 2.78 -4.08 -17.60
C ALA A 16 2.67 -4.25 -16.08
N TYR A 17 3.29 -5.30 -15.55
CA TYR A 17 3.21 -5.63 -14.13
C TYR A 17 3.89 -4.56 -13.27
N ARG A 18 3.18 -4.06 -12.26
CA ARG A 18 3.63 -3.04 -11.30
C ARG A 18 4.32 -1.83 -11.96
N ARG A 19 3.67 -1.28 -12.97
CA ARG A 19 4.18 -0.09 -13.68
C ARG A 19 3.49 1.20 -13.30
N ARG A 20 2.45 1.11 -12.53
CA ARG A 20 1.70 2.26 -12.07
C ARG A 20 2.05 2.58 -10.62
N ILE A 21 2.34 3.82 -10.33
CA ILE A 21 2.57 4.31 -8.98
C ILE A 21 1.20 4.53 -8.33
N LYS A 22 1.01 3.97 -7.13
CA LYS A 22 -0.21 4.19 -6.34
C LYS A 22 -0.36 5.66 -5.99
N GLY A 23 -1.56 6.21 -6.23
CA GLY A 23 -1.93 7.51 -5.68
C GLY A 23 -2.08 7.46 -4.15
N PRO A 24 -2.11 8.62 -3.46
CA PRO A 24 -2.33 8.67 -2.01
C PRO A 24 -3.58 7.93 -1.54
N VAL A 25 -4.70 8.08 -2.24
CA VAL A 25 -5.95 7.37 -1.92
C VAL A 25 -5.79 5.87 -2.08
N GLU A 26 -5.18 5.41 -3.16
CA GLU A 26 -4.94 3.98 -3.39
C GLU A 26 -4.04 3.37 -2.31
N PHE A 27 -3.02 4.11 -1.90
CA PHE A 27 -2.13 3.71 -0.82
C PHE A 27 -2.89 3.56 0.51
N ALA A 28 -3.61 4.59 0.94
CA ALA A 28 -4.29 4.62 2.23
C ALA A 28 -5.48 3.64 2.30
N VAL A 29 -6.35 3.67 1.28
CA VAL A 29 -7.51 2.77 1.22
C VAL A 29 -7.07 1.32 1.02
N GLY A 30 -5.99 1.10 0.27
CA GLY A 30 -5.38 -0.21 0.10
C GLY A 30 -4.94 -0.82 1.44
N LEU A 31 -4.30 -0.02 2.31
CA LEU A 31 -3.95 -0.43 3.68
C LEU A 31 -5.19 -0.76 4.51
N CYS A 32 -6.16 0.16 4.57
CA CYS A 32 -7.39 -0.07 5.34
C CYS A 32 -8.11 -1.35 4.90
N ARG A 33 -8.14 -1.64 3.60
CA ARG A 33 -8.76 -2.85 3.06
C ARG A 33 -7.95 -4.10 3.37
N ALA A 34 -6.62 -4.06 3.23
CA ALA A 34 -5.75 -5.21 3.50
C ALA A 34 -5.86 -5.67 4.96
N PHE A 35 -6.03 -4.73 5.88
CA PHE A 35 -6.18 -5.00 7.32
C PHE A 35 -7.64 -4.96 7.80
N GLU A 36 -8.61 -4.90 6.88
CA GLU A 36 -10.05 -4.89 7.17
C GLU A 36 -10.44 -3.90 8.29
N THR A 37 -9.81 -2.75 8.31
CA THR A 37 -10.00 -1.73 9.34
C THR A 37 -10.78 -0.54 8.79
N THR A 38 -11.69 -0.02 9.59
CA THR A 38 -12.41 1.22 9.29
C THR A 38 -11.76 2.38 10.03
N VAL A 39 -11.34 3.39 9.29
CA VAL A 39 -10.73 4.61 9.83
C VAL A 39 -11.74 5.77 9.67
N PRO A 40 -11.83 6.72 10.62
CA PRO A 40 -12.66 7.90 10.46
C PRO A 40 -12.32 8.64 9.16
N THR A 41 -13.32 8.82 8.29
CA THR A 41 -13.13 9.35 6.93
C THR A 41 -12.60 10.78 6.93
N VAL A 42 -12.96 11.59 7.92
CA VAL A 42 -12.50 12.98 8.06
C VAL A 42 -10.97 13.02 8.26
N ASN A 43 -10.47 12.23 9.21
CA ASN A 43 -9.03 12.18 9.51
C ASN A 43 -8.23 11.65 8.30
N LEU A 44 -8.78 10.63 7.64
CA LEU A 44 -8.17 10.08 6.43
C LEU A 44 -8.18 11.11 5.30
N GLY A 45 -9.27 11.85 5.12
CA GLY A 45 -9.39 12.93 4.13
C GLY A 45 -8.34 14.02 4.31
N HIS A 46 -8.11 14.49 5.55
CA HIS A 46 -7.06 15.47 5.85
C HIS A 46 -5.67 14.92 5.52
N ALA A 47 -5.37 13.69 5.92
CA ALA A 47 -4.08 13.07 5.60
C ALA A 47 -3.85 12.92 4.08
N LEU A 48 -4.91 12.62 3.32
CA LEU A 48 -4.82 12.54 1.85
C LEU A 48 -4.59 13.92 1.21
N ALA A 49 -5.21 14.98 1.75
CA ALA A 49 -4.97 16.34 1.30
C ALA A 49 -3.51 16.76 1.52
N GLU A 50 -2.92 16.44 2.68
CA GLU A 50 -1.50 16.66 2.97
C GLU A 50 -0.58 15.89 2.02
N LEU A 51 -1.00 14.72 1.55
CA LEU A 51 -0.28 13.94 0.55
C LEU A 51 -0.48 14.44 -0.88
N GLY A 52 -1.23 15.54 -1.06
CA GLY A 52 -1.47 16.20 -2.34
C GLY A 52 -2.67 15.65 -3.13
N GLN A 53 -3.50 14.80 -2.52
CA GLN A 53 -4.74 14.32 -3.14
C GLN A 53 -5.95 14.73 -2.30
N ASP A 54 -6.25 16.03 -2.29
CA ASP A 54 -7.43 16.58 -1.63
C ASP A 54 -8.69 16.17 -2.40
N LEU A 55 -9.49 15.28 -1.80
CA LEU A 55 -10.68 14.73 -2.42
C LEU A 55 -11.71 15.85 -2.71
N TYR A 56 -12.27 15.80 -3.91
CA TYR A 56 -13.22 16.79 -4.44
C TYR A 56 -12.63 18.17 -4.79
N HIS A 57 -11.34 18.42 -4.53
CA HIS A 57 -10.64 19.66 -4.89
C HIS A 57 -9.44 19.38 -5.81
N PRO A 58 -9.66 18.87 -7.03
CA PRO A 58 -8.57 18.62 -7.97
C PRO A 58 -7.91 19.93 -8.38
N PRO A 59 -6.57 19.97 -8.58
CA PRO A 59 -5.85 21.19 -8.94
C PRO A 59 -6.18 21.70 -10.34
N THR A 60 -6.73 20.85 -11.20
CA THR A 60 -7.13 21.18 -12.56
C THR A 60 -8.41 20.45 -12.96
N SER A 61 -9.06 20.89 -14.05
CA SER A 61 -10.20 20.18 -14.63
C SER A 61 -9.89 18.75 -15.12
N LYS A 62 -8.59 18.44 -15.30
CA LYS A 62 -8.11 17.09 -15.65
C LYS A 62 -7.88 16.18 -14.44
N GLY A 63 -8.10 16.69 -13.22
CA GLY A 63 -7.83 15.96 -12.00
C GLY A 63 -6.40 16.18 -11.47
N TRP A 64 -5.90 15.19 -10.74
CA TRP A 64 -4.55 15.19 -10.18
C TRP A 64 -3.55 14.62 -11.19
N ALA A 65 -2.34 15.17 -11.19
CA ALA A 65 -1.22 14.57 -11.92
C ALA A 65 -0.90 13.20 -11.32
N GLY A 66 -0.76 12.21 -12.18
CA GLY A 66 -0.46 10.82 -11.77
C GLY A 66 1.02 10.47 -11.88
N GLY A 67 1.32 9.19 -11.65
CA GLY A 67 2.64 8.63 -11.89
C GLY A 67 3.71 9.22 -10.97
N VAL A 68 4.82 9.64 -11.55
CA VAL A 68 6.00 10.13 -10.80
C VAL A 68 5.72 11.32 -9.88
N HIS A 69 4.65 12.07 -10.11
CA HIS A 69 4.26 13.19 -9.23
C HIS A 69 3.91 12.72 -7.81
N TRP A 70 3.52 11.46 -7.65
CA TRP A 70 3.24 10.85 -6.35
C TRP A 70 4.47 10.34 -5.61
N ILE A 71 5.66 10.38 -6.24
CA ILE A 71 6.93 9.95 -5.64
C ILE A 71 7.89 11.14 -5.62
N ASN A 72 7.80 11.90 -4.56
CA ASN A 72 8.78 12.91 -4.20
C ASN A 72 9.12 12.75 -2.71
N ARG A 73 10.14 13.45 -2.24
CA ARG A 73 10.62 13.31 -0.85
C ARG A 73 9.53 13.57 0.18
N GLN A 74 8.74 14.60 -0.02
CA GLN A 74 7.65 14.97 0.90
C GLN A 74 6.53 13.93 0.88
N ALA A 75 6.09 13.49 -0.28
CA ALA A 75 5.04 12.48 -0.42
C ALA A 75 5.46 11.13 0.19
N MET A 76 6.71 10.74 0.03
CA MET A 76 7.22 9.50 0.63
C MET A 76 7.27 9.58 2.15
N ALA A 77 7.78 10.68 2.70
CA ALA A 77 7.77 10.91 4.15
C ALA A 77 6.33 10.93 4.70
N GLY A 78 5.42 11.62 4.01
CA GLY A 78 4.01 11.67 4.39
C GLY A 78 3.33 10.29 4.37
N ARG A 79 3.64 9.44 3.38
CA ARG A 79 3.11 8.05 3.32
C ARG A 79 3.61 7.21 4.50
N ILE A 80 4.89 7.34 4.85
CA ILE A 80 5.46 6.64 6.02
C ILE A 80 4.79 7.13 7.30
N ASN A 81 4.62 8.43 7.47
CA ASN A 81 3.94 9.02 8.63
C ASN A 81 2.47 8.56 8.72
N LEU A 82 1.76 8.53 7.58
CA LEU A 82 0.40 8.01 7.54
C LEU A 82 0.36 6.52 7.91
N ALA A 83 1.27 5.71 7.39
CA ALA A 83 1.37 4.30 7.75
C ALA A 83 1.64 4.13 9.26
N LEU A 84 2.58 4.90 9.83
CA LEU A 84 2.85 4.92 11.26
C LEU A 84 1.60 5.27 12.07
N ALA A 85 0.87 6.31 11.68
CA ALA A 85 -0.36 6.72 12.33
C ALA A 85 -1.44 5.63 12.26
N LEU A 86 -1.56 4.93 11.14
CA LEU A 86 -2.51 3.83 10.96
C LEU A 86 -2.13 2.57 11.76
N PHE A 87 -0.84 2.27 11.93
CA PHE A 87 -0.40 1.10 12.70
C PHE A 87 -0.34 1.34 14.21
N HIS A 88 -0.13 2.58 14.66
CA HIS A 88 0.08 2.92 16.08
C HIS A 88 -0.98 3.86 16.67
N GLY A 89 -1.90 4.40 15.85
CA GLY A 89 -2.95 5.32 16.29
C GLY A 89 -4.09 4.66 17.05
N GLU A 90 -5.06 5.46 17.47
CA GLU A 90 -6.26 5.00 18.20
C GLU A 90 -7.09 4.00 17.36
N THR A 91 -7.21 4.25 16.06
CA THR A 91 -7.88 3.32 15.12
C THR A 91 -6.82 2.53 14.36
N ARG A 92 -6.04 1.76 15.11
CA ARG A 92 -4.91 1.04 14.56
C ARG A 92 -5.33 -0.14 13.67
N LEU A 93 -4.51 -0.37 12.64
CA LEU A 93 -4.56 -1.58 11.85
C LEU A 93 -4.13 -2.77 12.71
N ASP A 94 -5.02 -3.75 12.85
CA ASP A 94 -4.75 -4.94 13.67
C ASP A 94 -4.07 -6.02 12.81
N VAL A 95 -2.75 -6.00 12.84
CA VAL A 95 -1.90 -6.91 12.08
C VAL A 95 -2.09 -8.35 12.55
N GLU A 96 -2.12 -8.56 13.88
CA GLU A 96 -2.26 -9.90 14.47
C GLU A 96 -3.60 -10.54 14.13
N ARG A 97 -4.69 -9.78 14.25
CA ARG A 97 -6.02 -10.23 13.86
C ARG A 97 -6.09 -10.59 12.39
N THR A 98 -5.47 -9.78 11.53
CA THR A 98 -5.45 -10.02 10.09
C THR A 98 -4.67 -11.29 9.79
N LEU A 99 -3.49 -11.47 10.36
CA LEU A 99 -2.70 -12.69 10.20
C LEU A 99 -3.41 -13.94 10.73
N ALA A 100 -4.17 -13.82 11.82
CA ALA A 100 -4.92 -14.94 12.37
C ALA A 100 -6.05 -15.43 11.44
N LYS A 101 -6.60 -14.56 10.60
CA LYS A 101 -7.62 -14.95 9.60
C LYS A 101 -7.05 -15.74 8.44
N TYR A 102 -5.82 -15.48 8.04
CA TYR A 102 -5.13 -16.18 6.95
C TYR A 102 -4.36 -17.38 7.49
N ASP A 103 -5.08 -18.26 8.17
CA ASP A 103 -4.55 -19.30 9.07
C ASP A 103 -3.93 -20.52 8.38
N ASP A 104 -4.16 -20.71 7.10
CA ASP A 104 -3.69 -21.87 6.32
C ASP A 104 -2.15 -22.03 6.31
N ARG A 105 -1.42 -21.01 6.73
CA ARG A 105 0.05 -20.96 6.74
C ARG A 105 0.64 -20.55 8.10
N ARG A 106 0.06 -21.03 9.19
CA ARG A 106 0.54 -20.71 10.55
C ARG A 106 2.03 -21.05 10.80
N ALA A 107 2.56 -22.00 10.05
CA ALA A 107 3.97 -22.40 10.17
C ALA A 107 4.93 -21.36 9.57
N ASP A 108 4.44 -20.47 8.69
CA ASP A 108 5.29 -19.45 8.04
C ASP A 108 5.53 -18.25 8.97
N PRO A 109 6.71 -17.63 8.91
CA PRO A 109 7.00 -16.41 9.65
C PRO A 109 5.97 -15.31 9.36
N PRO A 110 5.58 -14.46 10.34
CA PRO A 110 4.65 -13.36 10.13
C PRO A 110 5.05 -12.46 8.96
N ALA A 111 6.33 -12.23 8.75
CA ALA A 111 6.86 -11.43 7.65
C ALA A 111 6.50 -12.00 6.27
N ASP A 112 6.64 -13.31 6.09
CA ASP A 112 6.33 -13.98 4.81
C ASP A 112 4.82 -13.91 4.50
N ARG A 113 3.99 -14.11 5.49
CA ARG A 113 2.53 -14.00 5.38
C ARG A 113 2.10 -12.57 5.03
N LEU A 114 2.77 -11.56 5.61
CA LEU A 114 2.55 -10.15 5.27
C LEU A 114 3.02 -9.81 3.86
N LEU A 115 4.13 -10.39 3.41
CA LEU A 115 4.58 -10.23 2.02
C LEU A 115 3.56 -10.82 1.04
N ASP A 116 3.02 -11.98 1.32
CA ASP A 116 1.97 -12.58 0.50
C ASP A 116 0.69 -11.74 0.48
N LEU A 117 0.29 -11.19 1.63
CA LEU A 117 -0.89 -10.34 1.74
C LEU A 117 -0.72 -9.00 1.01
N LEU A 118 0.39 -8.31 1.25
CA LEU A 118 0.59 -6.93 0.81
C LEU A 118 1.22 -6.84 -0.58
N LEU A 119 2.03 -7.81 -0.96
CA LEU A 119 2.76 -7.84 -2.23
C LEU A 119 2.37 -9.01 -3.14
N GLN A 120 1.34 -9.79 -2.77
CA GLN A 120 0.84 -10.90 -3.60
C GLN A 120 1.92 -11.93 -3.95
N GLY A 121 2.83 -12.19 -3.02
CA GLY A 121 3.91 -13.16 -3.18
C GLY A 121 5.21 -12.60 -3.75
N ASP A 122 5.25 -11.32 -4.15
CA ASP A 122 6.51 -10.70 -4.54
C ASP A 122 7.45 -10.54 -3.34
N ARG A 123 8.73 -10.77 -3.57
CA ARG A 123 9.76 -10.64 -2.55
C ARG A 123 10.66 -9.44 -2.85
N PRO A 124 10.57 -8.35 -2.08
CA PRO A 124 11.48 -7.21 -2.25
C PRO A 124 12.92 -7.62 -1.94
N LYS A 125 13.87 -6.95 -2.57
CA LYS A 125 15.30 -7.21 -2.35
C LYS A 125 15.75 -6.98 -0.90
N THR A 126 14.99 -6.20 -0.16
CA THR A 126 15.21 -5.84 1.26
C THR A 126 14.59 -6.83 2.26
N THR A 127 14.08 -7.98 1.80
CA THR A 127 13.37 -8.97 2.65
C THR A 127 14.20 -9.47 3.83
N SER A 128 15.54 -9.54 3.69
CA SER A 128 16.44 -10.01 4.75
C SER A 128 16.40 -9.15 6.04
N ALA A 129 16.05 -7.88 5.93
CA ALA A 129 15.94 -6.97 7.09
C ALA A 129 14.58 -7.06 7.81
N ILE A 130 13.58 -7.72 7.21
CA ILE A 130 12.20 -7.77 7.71
C ILE A 130 12.01 -8.97 8.67
N GLY A 131 12.81 -10.02 8.52
CA GLY A 131 12.57 -11.34 9.15
C GLY A 131 12.67 -11.41 10.68
N GLU A 132 13.38 -10.48 11.33
CA GLU A 132 13.62 -10.52 12.79
C GLU A 132 12.75 -9.53 13.57
N SER A 133 11.92 -8.76 12.89
CA SER A 133 11.07 -7.72 13.48
C SER A 133 9.68 -8.27 13.82
N GLY A 134 9.05 -7.73 14.86
CA GLY A 134 7.65 -8.05 15.17
C GLY A 134 6.71 -7.74 13.99
N ALA A 135 5.51 -8.35 13.98
CA ALA A 135 4.58 -8.29 12.84
C ALA A 135 4.24 -6.86 12.38
N VAL A 136 4.07 -5.93 13.31
CA VAL A 136 3.79 -4.51 12.99
C VAL A 136 5.00 -3.86 12.31
N ALA A 137 6.21 -4.10 12.81
CA ALA A 137 7.43 -3.56 12.22
C ALA A 137 7.69 -4.14 10.82
N ALA A 138 7.42 -5.43 10.63
CA ALA A 138 7.48 -6.08 9.32
C ALA A 138 6.46 -5.47 8.34
N ALA A 139 5.20 -5.27 8.77
CA ALA A 139 4.18 -4.62 7.97
C ALA A 139 4.59 -3.20 7.54
N LEU A 140 5.11 -2.41 8.48
CA LEU A 140 5.58 -1.06 8.22
C LEU A 140 6.75 -1.03 7.22
N ALA A 141 7.71 -1.94 7.38
CA ALA A 141 8.85 -2.07 6.47
C ALA A 141 8.39 -2.41 5.04
N ILE A 142 7.45 -3.36 4.91
CA ILE A 142 6.87 -3.74 3.61
C ILE A 142 6.14 -2.57 2.97
N VAL A 143 5.28 -1.87 3.73
CA VAL A 143 4.49 -0.72 3.24
C VAL A 143 5.39 0.45 2.83
N SER A 144 6.55 0.59 3.47
CA SER A 144 7.55 1.62 3.14
C SER A 144 8.43 1.23 1.94
N SER A 145 8.37 -0.01 1.48
CA SER A 145 9.19 -0.49 0.36
C SER A 145 8.75 0.11 -0.98
N PRO A 146 9.68 0.26 -1.95
CA PRO A 146 9.35 0.71 -3.30
C PRO A 146 8.31 -0.18 -3.98
N GLU A 147 8.37 -1.48 -3.76
CA GLU A 147 7.47 -2.47 -4.35
C GLU A 147 6.01 -2.24 -3.93
N TYR A 148 5.78 -1.85 -2.69
CA TYR A 148 4.43 -1.55 -2.21
C TYR A 148 3.88 -0.24 -2.79
N GLN A 149 4.73 0.69 -3.22
CA GLN A 149 4.30 1.94 -3.86
C GLN A 149 3.77 1.74 -5.29
N MET A 150 4.00 0.56 -5.85
CA MET A 150 3.60 0.22 -7.21
C MET A 150 2.30 -0.60 -7.22
N ALA A 151 1.49 -0.42 -8.30
CA ALA A 151 0.25 -1.16 -8.57
C ALA A 151 0.29 -1.80 -9.94
#